data_32688417ed4bd49d229e1a7c5ceea88e
#
_entry.id   32688417ed4bd49d229e1a7c5ceea88e
#
_cell.length_a   1.000
_cell.length_b   1.000
_cell.length_c   1.000
_cell.angle_alpha   90.00
_cell.angle_beta   90.00
_cell.angle_gamma   90.00
#
_symmetry.space_group_name_H-M   'P 1'
#
loop_
_entity.id
_entity.type
_entity.pdbx_description
1 polymer ?
#
loop_
_entity_poly.entity_id
_entity_poly.type
_entity_poly.pdbx_seq_one_letter_code
_entity_poly.pdbx_strand_id
1 'polypeptide(L)'
;MDDTLIVLLIALVLFLLLAIPFLNRRKRKEQHIQEADLNALKYGLKEPVSLHPVVDLDRCIGSGGCIEACPEKDVLGIQSGQAITVSPARCIGHGLCERSCPVNAITLVFGSEKRGVDIPRIKENFETNIHGIFIVGELGGMGLIKNAFEQGKQCIELMRKELNPSP
;
A
#
# COMPACT_ATOMS: atom_id res chain seq x y z
N MET A 1 -4.89 30.79 -49.38
CA MET A 1 -4.74 30.24 -48.03
C MET A 1 -4.05 28.91 -48.23
N ASP A 2 -2.80 28.83 -47.77
CA ASP A 2 -1.92 27.72 -48.16
C ASP A 2 -2.48 26.40 -47.61
N ASP A 3 -2.57 25.38 -48.43
CA ASP A 3 -3.11 24.05 -48.05
C ASP A 3 -2.39 23.49 -46.80
N THR A 4 -1.14 23.87 -46.61
CA THR A 4 -0.31 23.55 -45.45
C THR A 4 -0.87 24.18 -44.16
N LEU A 5 -1.40 25.40 -44.20
CA LEU A 5 -1.98 26.10 -43.07
C LEU A 5 -3.30 25.41 -42.61
N ILE A 6 -4.11 24.97 -43.56
CA ILE A 6 -5.35 24.24 -43.29
C ILE A 6 -5.05 22.91 -42.61
N VAL A 7 -4.07 22.15 -43.11
CA VAL A 7 -3.64 20.87 -42.50
C VAL A 7 -3.13 21.07 -41.09
N LEU A 8 -2.32 22.11 -40.84
CA LEU A 8 -1.83 22.42 -39.49
C LEU A 8 -2.97 22.78 -38.52
N LEU A 9 -3.94 23.57 -38.97
CA LEU A 9 -5.11 23.93 -38.16
C LEU A 9 -5.95 22.69 -37.81
N ILE A 10 -6.19 21.80 -38.77
CA ILE A 10 -6.93 20.56 -38.52
C ILE A 10 -6.18 19.68 -37.50
N ALA A 11 -4.86 19.53 -37.67
CA ALA A 11 -4.03 18.76 -36.76
C ALA A 11 -4.05 19.35 -35.32
N LEU A 12 -3.98 20.69 -35.20
CA LEU A 12 -4.07 21.38 -33.92
C LEU A 12 -5.42 21.15 -33.25
N VAL A 13 -6.53 21.27 -34.00
CA VAL A 13 -7.87 21.04 -33.47
C VAL A 13 -8.04 19.59 -33.00
N LEU A 14 -7.59 18.61 -33.78
CA LEU A 14 -7.62 17.20 -33.40
C LEU A 14 -6.77 16.94 -32.13
N PHE A 15 -5.60 17.53 -32.06
CA PHE A 15 -4.75 17.43 -30.87
C PHE A 15 -5.45 18.01 -29.63
N LEU A 16 -6.03 19.21 -29.74
CA LEU A 16 -6.76 19.83 -28.62
C LEU A 16 -7.99 19.02 -28.20
N LEU A 17 -8.75 18.46 -29.16
CA LEU A 17 -9.90 17.61 -28.87
C LEU A 17 -9.52 16.35 -28.09
N LEU A 18 -8.33 15.81 -28.29
CA LEU A 18 -7.84 14.64 -27.53
C LEU A 18 -7.16 15.05 -26.23
N ALA A 19 -6.38 16.13 -26.24
CA ALA A 19 -5.59 16.57 -25.07
C ALA A 19 -6.48 17.14 -23.95
N ILE A 20 -7.49 17.98 -24.28
CA ILE A 20 -8.34 18.62 -23.29
C ILE A 20 -9.10 17.60 -22.42
N PRO A 21 -9.81 16.59 -22.96
CA PRO A 21 -10.51 15.61 -22.14
C PRO A 21 -9.54 14.74 -21.34
N PHE A 22 -8.36 14.44 -21.87
CA PHE A 22 -7.32 13.69 -21.13
C PHE A 22 -6.82 14.48 -19.91
N LEU A 23 -6.48 15.76 -20.09
CA LEU A 23 -6.02 16.63 -19.00
C LEU A 23 -7.12 16.85 -17.94
N ASN A 24 -8.38 17.03 -18.40
CA ASN A 24 -9.51 17.21 -17.49
C ASN A 24 -9.80 15.95 -16.67
N ARG A 25 -9.67 14.75 -17.26
CA ARG A 25 -9.80 13.49 -16.53
C ARG A 25 -8.71 13.33 -15.46
N ARG A 26 -7.47 13.72 -15.79
CA ARG A 26 -6.35 13.68 -14.84
C ARG A 26 -6.60 14.64 -13.67
N LYS A 27 -6.98 15.88 -13.94
CA LYS A 27 -7.32 16.87 -12.90
C LYS A 27 -8.45 16.41 -11.98
N ARG A 28 -9.53 15.83 -12.54
CA ARG A 28 -10.64 15.30 -11.75
C ARG A 28 -10.21 14.16 -10.82
N LYS A 29 -9.33 13.26 -11.30
CA LYS A 29 -8.79 12.20 -10.45
C LYS A 29 -7.95 12.76 -9.29
N GLU A 30 -7.09 13.73 -9.55
CA GLU A 30 -6.27 14.39 -8.52
C GLU A 30 -7.16 15.11 -7.49
N GLN A 31 -8.20 15.83 -7.92
CA GLN A 31 -9.15 16.48 -7.02
C GLN A 31 -9.87 15.47 -6.12
N HIS A 32 -10.33 14.36 -6.69
CA HIS A 32 -10.97 13.30 -5.91
C HIS A 32 -10.03 12.71 -4.85
N ILE A 33 -8.75 12.52 -5.18
CA ILE A 33 -7.76 12.03 -4.21
C ILE A 33 -7.50 13.07 -3.11
N GLN A 34 -7.42 14.35 -3.46
CA GLN A 34 -7.28 15.42 -2.45
C GLN A 34 -8.48 15.49 -1.50
N GLU A 35 -9.70 15.39 -2.03
CA GLU A 35 -10.91 15.35 -1.21
C GLU A 35 -10.93 14.12 -0.29
N ALA A 36 -10.55 12.96 -0.81
CA ALA A 36 -10.44 11.73 -0.03
C ALA A 36 -9.39 11.86 1.08
N ASP A 37 -8.26 12.50 0.80
CA ASP A 37 -7.18 12.76 1.75
C ASP A 37 -7.63 13.70 2.88
N LEU A 38 -8.31 14.80 2.55
CA LEU A 38 -8.90 15.72 3.52
C LEU A 38 -9.97 15.04 4.39
N ASN A 39 -10.82 14.21 3.78
CA ASN A 39 -11.80 13.42 4.51
C ASN A 39 -11.14 12.42 5.44
N ALA A 40 -10.06 11.76 5.00
CA ALA A 40 -9.29 10.86 5.85
C ALA A 40 -8.70 11.56 7.07
N LEU A 41 -8.21 12.79 6.92
CA LEU A 41 -7.78 13.63 8.04
C LEU A 41 -8.94 13.94 9.00
N LYS A 42 -10.08 14.38 8.47
CA LYS A 42 -11.27 14.76 9.26
C LYS A 42 -11.81 13.60 10.09
N TYR A 43 -11.81 12.38 9.54
CA TYR A 43 -12.34 11.19 10.20
C TYR A 43 -11.28 10.37 10.95
N GLY A 44 -10.04 10.86 11.08
CA GLY A 44 -8.97 10.18 11.80
C GLY A 44 -8.43 8.91 11.12
N LEU A 45 -8.69 8.73 9.83
CA LEU A 45 -8.24 7.58 9.04
C LEU A 45 -6.74 7.64 8.66
N LYS A 46 -6.07 8.73 8.96
CA LYS A 46 -4.63 8.92 8.77
C LYS A 46 -3.77 8.29 9.86
N GLU A 47 -4.37 7.87 10.96
CA GLU A 47 -3.66 7.29 12.09
C GLU A 47 -4.03 5.79 12.25
N PRO A 48 -3.40 4.92 11.46
CA PRO A 48 -3.67 3.49 11.51
C PRO A 48 -3.11 2.87 12.79
N VAL A 49 -3.81 1.86 13.29
CA VAL A 49 -3.35 0.99 14.39
C VAL A 49 -2.81 -0.35 13.89
N SER A 50 -2.98 -0.62 12.59
CA SER A 50 -2.64 -1.89 11.93
C SER A 50 -1.53 -1.70 10.89
N LEU A 51 -1.19 -2.77 10.21
CA LEU A 51 -0.23 -2.79 9.11
C LEU A 51 -0.74 -1.91 7.94
N HIS A 52 0.08 -0.98 7.47
CA HIS A 52 -0.28 -0.08 6.38
C HIS A 52 0.93 0.30 5.52
N PRO A 53 0.72 0.70 4.25
CA PRO A 53 1.81 1.08 3.37
C PRO A 53 2.31 2.50 3.68
N VAL A 54 3.63 2.65 3.71
CA VAL A 54 4.34 3.92 3.64
C VAL A 54 5.05 3.98 2.30
N VAL A 55 4.91 5.10 1.60
CA VAL A 55 5.50 5.32 0.28
C VAL A 55 6.73 6.21 0.42
N ASP A 56 7.85 5.72 -0.06
CA ASP A 56 9.08 6.49 -0.23
C ASP A 56 8.95 7.34 -1.51
N LEU A 57 8.77 8.64 -1.34
CA LEU A 57 8.56 9.58 -2.46
C LEU A 57 9.82 9.76 -3.30
N ASP A 58 11.02 9.59 -2.73
CA ASP A 58 12.28 9.73 -3.47
C ASP A 58 12.47 8.59 -4.47
N ARG A 59 11.90 7.41 -4.17
CA ARG A 59 11.93 6.23 -5.04
C ARG A 59 10.71 6.11 -5.95
N CYS A 60 9.58 6.72 -5.58
CA CYS A 60 8.32 6.53 -6.27
C CYS A 60 8.30 7.17 -7.66
N ILE A 61 8.15 6.35 -8.70
CA ILE A 61 8.03 6.78 -10.11
C ILE A 61 6.58 6.95 -10.59
N GLY A 62 5.60 6.78 -9.71
CA GLY A 62 4.18 6.95 -10.06
C GLY A 62 3.60 5.90 -11.00
N SER A 63 4.14 4.69 -11.04
CA SER A 63 3.67 3.62 -11.93
C SER A 63 2.20 3.23 -11.75
N GLY A 64 1.60 3.49 -10.57
CA GLY A 64 0.21 3.15 -10.24
C GLY A 64 -0.04 1.67 -9.94
N GLY A 65 0.91 0.77 -10.14
CA GLY A 65 0.75 -0.67 -9.93
C GLY A 65 0.33 -1.03 -8.50
N CYS A 66 0.76 -0.26 -7.50
CA CYS A 66 0.37 -0.43 -6.11
C CYS A 66 -1.12 -0.17 -5.86
N ILE A 67 -1.73 0.77 -6.60
CA ILE A 67 -3.15 1.12 -6.48
C ILE A 67 -4.00 0.05 -7.16
N GLU A 68 -3.59 -0.40 -8.35
CA GLU A 68 -4.30 -1.45 -9.09
C GLU A 68 -4.26 -2.79 -8.37
N ALA A 69 -3.14 -3.11 -7.73
CA ALA A 69 -2.97 -4.34 -6.96
C ALA A 69 -3.71 -4.34 -5.62
N CYS A 70 -4.04 -3.17 -5.08
CA CYS A 70 -4.72 -3.07 -3.79
C CYS A 70 -6.22 -3.36 -3.94
N PRO A 71 -6.78 -4.37 -3.24
CA PRO A 71 -8.22 -4.62 -3.27
C PRO A 71 -9.01 -3.51 -2.54
N GLU A 72 -8.37 -2.85 -1.58
CA GLU A 72 -8.93 -1.72 -0.84
C GLU A 72 -8.65 -0.42 -1.59
N LYS A 73 -9.57 0.01 -2.43
CA LYS A 73 -9.38 1.12 -3.41
C LYS A 73 -9.06 2.49 -2.80
N ASP A 74 -9.37 2.70 -1.53
CA ASP A 74 -9.25 4.01 -0.88
C ASP A 74 -7.97 4.16 -0.04
N VAL A 75 -7.11 3.15 0.02
CA VAL A 75 -5.87 3.18 0.83
C VAL A 75 -4.79 3.99 0.17
N LEU A 76 -4.60 3.84 -1.14
CA LEU A 76 -3.56 4.49 -1.94
C LEU A 76 -4.16 5.34 -3.05
N GLY A 77 -3.48 6.43 -3.42
CA GLY A 77 -3.86 7.31 -4.52
C GLY A 77 -2.63 7.88 -5.24
N ILE A 78 -2.84 8.51 -6.40
CA ILE A 78 -1.80 9.29 -7.10
C ILE A 78 -2.08 10.77 -6.88
N GLN A 79 -1.07 11.47 -6.37
CA GLN A 79 -1.06 12.91 -6.24
C GLN A 79 0.26 13.45 -6.78
N SER A 80 0.21 14.48 -7.60
CA SER A 80 1.41 15.10 -8.22
C SER A 80 2.31 14.09 -8.95
N GLY A 81 1.73 13.02 -9.50
CA GLY A 81 2.46 11.99 -10.24
C GLY A 81 3.12 10.90 -9.39
N GLN A 82 2.95 10.91 -8.07
CA GLN A 82 3.49 9.91 -7.15
C GLN A 82 2.38 9.26 -6.34
N ALA A 83 2.62 8.03 -5.87
CA ALA A 83 1.69 7.36 -4.98
C ALA A 83 1.74 7.98 -3.57
N ILE A 84 0.57 8.16 -2.97
CA ILE A 84 0.43 8.58 -1.57
C ILE A 84 -0.50 7.63 -0.82
N THR A 85 -0.33 7.56 0.49
CA THR A 85 -1.26 6.83 1.36
C THR A 85 -2.38 7.78 1.79
N VAL A 86 -3.60 7.53 1.27
CA VAL A 86 -4.80 8.36 1.49
C VAL A 86 -5.48 7.98 2.81
N SER A 87 -5.86 6.73 2.96
CA SER A 87 -6.58 6.23 4.14
C SER A 87 -5.89 4.99 4.72
N PRO A 88 -4.74 5.16 5.41
CA PRO A 88 -3.97 4.03 5.93
C PRO A 88 -4.73 3.16 6.94
N ALA A 89 -5.68 3.74 7.70
CA ALA A 89 -6.51 2.99 8.65
C ALA A 89 -7.48 1.98 7.98
N ARG A 90 -7.70 2.08 6.67
CA ARG A 90 -8.48 1.09 5.90
C ARG A 90 -7.64 -0.07 5.37
N CYS A 91 -6.32 -0.03 5.56
CA CYS A 91 -5.45 -1.11 5.13
C CYS A 91 -5.65 -2.34 6.01
N ILE A 92 -5.80 -3.50 5.39
CA ILE A 92 -5.92 -4.80 6.08
C ILE A 92 -4.66 -5.67 5.90
N GLY A 93 -3.58 -5.09 5.37
CA GLY A 93 -2.26 -5.71 5.38
C GLY A 93 -1.99 -6.79 4.33
N HIS A 94 -2.64 -6.76 3.15
CA HIS A 94 -2.42 -7.76 2.09
C HIS A 94 -0.99 -7.83 1.56
N GLY A 95 -0.22 -6.73 1.58
CA GLY A 95 1.13 -6.66 1.05
C GLY A 95 1.24 -6.65 -0.47
N LEU A 96 0.11 -6.64 -1.20
CA LEU A 96 0.13 -6.65 -2.67
C LEU A 96 0.72 -5.38 -3.27
N CYS A 97 0.52 -4.22 -2.63
CA CYS A 97 1.07 -2.94 -3.07
C CYS A 97 2.61 -2.92 -3.04
N GLU A 98 3.22 -3.50 -2.01
CA GLU A 98 4.66 -3.63 -1.88
C GLU A 98 5.23 -4.54 -2.98
N ARG A 99 4.64 -5.74 -3.17
CA ARG A 99 5.07 -6.70 -4.19
C ARG A 99 4.90 -6.20 -5.62
N SER A 100 3.93 -5.32 -5.87
CA SER A 100 3.64 -4.78 -7.19
C SER A 100 4.43 -3.51 -7.51
N CYS A 101 5.25 -3.03 -6.58
CA CYS A 101 6.06 -1.84 -6.79
C CYS A 101 7.36 -2.18 -7.55
N PRO A 102 7.54 -1.70 -8.80
CA PRO A 102 8.70 -2.05 -9.62
C PRO A 102 10.02 -1.47 -9.09
N VAL A 103 9.96 -0.47 -8.20
CA VAL A 103 11.13 0.23 -7.64
C VAL A 103 11.25 0.05 -6.12
N ASN A 104 10.47 -0.84 -5.52
CA ASN A 104 10.46 -1.09 -4.07
C ASN A 104 10.33 0.20 -3.23
N ALA A 105 9.44 1.10 -3.67
CA ALA A 105 9.17 2.37 -3.00
C ALA A 105 8.11 2.25 -1.90
N ILE A 106 7.59 1.06 -1.61
CA ILE A 106 6.55 0.84 -0.61
C ILE A 106 7.08 -0.12 0.45
N THR A 107 6.92 0.28 1.70
CA THR A 107 7.21 -0.55 2.87
C THR A 107 5.97 -0.64 3.74
N LEU A 108 5.67 -1.83 4.25
CA LEU A 108 4.58 -2.01 5.20
C LEU A 108 5.09 -1.75 6.61
N VAL A 109 4.43 -0.84 7.32
CA VAL A 109 4.75 -0.48 8.71
C VAL A 109 3.54 -0.72 9.60
N PHE A 110 3.80 -0.94 10.89
CA PHE A 110 2.76 -1.21 11.88
C PHE A 110 2.57 -0.02 12.81
N GLY A 111 1.33 0.42 12.99
CA GLY A 111 1.01 1.56 13.85
C GLY A 111 1.44 2.90 13.28
N SER A 112 1.30 3.95 14.06
CA SER A 112 1.77 5.31 13.74
C SER A 112 2.50 5.89 14.94
N GLU A 113 3.25 7.00 14.76
CA GLU A 113 3.92 7.69 15.88
C GLU A 113 2.95 8.14 16.99
N LYS A 114 1.69 8.40 16.64
CA LYS A 114 0.65 8.83 17.58
C LYS A 114 -0.22 7.69 18.12
N ARG A 115 -0.35 6.61 17.35
CA ARG A 115 -1.11 5.41 17.70
C ARG A 115 -0.23 4.19 17.54
N GLY A 116 0.51 3.86 18.58
CA GLY A 116 1.21 2.59 18.70
C GLY A 116 0.27 1.50 19.23
N VAL A 117 0.56 0.27 18.86
CA VAL A 117 0.02 -0.93 19.51
C VAL A 117 1.21 -1.65 20.12
N ASP A 118 1.11 -1.99 21.39
CA ASP A 118 2.12 -2.83 22.03
C ASP A 118 2.06 -4.22 21.42
N ILE A 119 3.09 -4.54 20.61
CA ILE A 119 3.23 -5.85 19.99
C ILE A 119 4.29 -6.62 20.76
N PRO A 120 4.03 -7.89 21.10
CA PRO A 120 5.02 -8.72 21.73
C PRO A 120 6.24 -8.90 20.81
N ARG A 121 7.44 -8.89 21.40
CA ARG A 121 8.65 -9.19 20.64
C ARG A 121 8.70 -10.68 20.34
N ILE A 122 8.68 -11.02 19.07
CA ILE A 122 8.76 -12.38 18.56
C ILE A 122 10.03 -12.55 17.72
N LYS A 123 10.68 -13.69 17.87
CA LYS A 123 11.81 -14.12 17.02
C LYS A 123 11.31 -14.66 15.68
N GLU A 124 12.20 -14.95 14.76
CA GLU A 124 11.86 -15.53 13.45
C GLU A 124 11.17 -16.89 13.54
N ASN A 125 11.39 -17.65 14.62
CA ASN A 125 10.72 -18.92 14.91
C ASN A 125 9.39 -18.75 15.66
N PHE A 126 8.85 -17.53 15.76
CA PHE A 126 7.63 -17.18 16.50
C PHE A 126 7.73 -17.27 18.02
N GLU A 127 8.90 -17.57 18.58
CA GLU A 127 9.12 -17.61 20.01
C GLU A 127 9.25 -16.19 20.57
N THR A 128 8.68 -15.96 21.76
CA THR A 128 8.82 -14.70 22.50
C THR A 128 10.20 -14.58 23.15
N ASN A 129 10.40 -13.52 23.93
CA ASN A 129 11.54 -13.39 24.83
C ASN A 129 11.51 -14.40 25.99
N ILE A 130 10.39 -15.07 26.22
CA ILE A 130 10.22 -16.15 27.19
C ILE A 130 10.31 -17.47 26.46
N HIS A 131 11.28 -18.30 26.84
CA HIS A 131 11.49 -19.62 26.20
C HIS A 131 10.25 -20.53 26.33
N GLY A 132 9.88 -21.17 25.22
CA GLY A 132 8.74 -22.07 25.14
C GLY A 132 7.38 -21.39 24.96
N ILE A 133 7.33 -20.05 24.86
CA ILE A 133 6.11 -19.31 24.56
C ILE A 133 6.19 -18.78 23.12
N PHE A 134 5.26 -19.22 22.29
CA PHE A 134 5.15 -18.86 20.87
C PHE A 134 3.89 -18.04 20.62
N ILE A 135 3.99 -17.03 19.77
CA ILE A 135 2.88 -16.17 19.38
C ILE A 135 2.78 -16.14 17.86
N VAL A 136 1.59 -16.46 17.35
CA VAL A 136 1.27 -16.44 15.92
C VAL A 136 -0.06 -15.73 15.66
N GLY A 137 -0.25 -15.26 14.44
CA GLY A 137 -1.49 -14.60 14.03
C GLY A 137 -1.56 -13.14 14.46
N GLU A 138 -2.75 -12.68 14.76
CA GLU A 138 -3.06 -11.26 14.95
C GLU A 138 -2.27 -10.62 16.10
N LEU A 139 -2.06 -11.32 17.18
CA LEU A 139 -1.26 -10.86 18.32
C LEU A 139 0.21 -10.64 17.93
N GLY A 140 0.72 -11.36 16.93
CA GLY A 140 2.05 -11.17 16.34
C GLY A 140 2.12 -10.04 15.31
N GLY A 141 1.05 -9.27 15.12
CA GLY A 141 1.01 -8.13 14.22
C GLY A 141 0.45 -8.41 12.82
N MET A 142 -0.05 -9.62 12.55
CA MET A 142 -0.54 -10.03 11.23
C MET A 142 -2.06 -10.28 11.22
N GLY A 143 -2.83 -9.24 10.92
CA GLY A 143 -4.29 -9.19 11.06
C GLY A 143 -5.13 -9.96 10.03
N LEU A 144 -4.57 -10.88 9.24
CA LEU A 144 -5.32 -11.67 8.26
C LEU A 144 -5.43 -13.14 8.67
N ILE A 145 -6.63 -13.71 8.61
CA ILE A 145 -6.89 -15.13 8.92
C ILE A 145 -5.95 -16.06 8.14
N LYS A 146 -5.73 -15.79 6.85
CA LYS A 146 -4.81 -16.55 6.03
C LYS A 146 -3.37 -16.50 6.57
N ASN A 147 -2.90 -15.32 6.96
CA ASN A 147 -1.56 -15.15 7.52
C ASN A 147 -1.44 -15.86 8.87
N ALA A 148 -2.46 -15.77 9.72
CA ALA A 148 -2.48 -16.46 11.02
C ALA A 148 -2.40 -17.99 10.84
N PHE A 149 -3.10 -18.53 9.85
CA PHE A 149 -3.06 -19.95 9.53
C PHE A 149 -1.67 -20.39 9.04
N GLU A 150 -1.08 -19.64 8.09
CA GLU A 150 0.26 -19.96 7.57
C GLU A 150 1.35 -19.80 8.65
N GLN A 151 1.27 -18.78 9.48
CA GLN A 151 2.18 -18.62 10.62
C GLN A 151 2.06 -19.76 11.62
N GLY A 152 0.83 -20.22 11.93
CA GLY A 152 0.61 -21.36 12.81
C GLY A 152 1.27 -22.62 12.25
N LYS A 153 1.10 -22.87 10.96
CA LYS A 153 1.74 -24.01 10.28
C LYS A 153 3.26 -23.93 10.32
N GLN A 154 3.83 -22.76 9.99
CA GLN A 154 5.28 -22.53 10.02
C GLN A 154 5.85 -22.69 11.43
N CYS A 155 5.16 -22.15 12.45
CA CYS A 155 5.57 -22.28 13.84
C CYS A 155 5.65 -23.74 14.28
N ILE A 156 4.65 -24.57 13.96
CA ILE A 156 4.65 -26.01 14.27
C ILE A 156 5.78 -26.75 13.53
N GLU A 157 6.04 -26.41 12.27
CA GLU A 157 7.13 -27.01 11.50
C GLU A 157 8.52 -26.67 12.10
N LEU A 158 8.70 -25.42 12.57
CA LEU A 158 9.94 -24.99 13.22
C LEU A 158 10.12 -25.68 14.57
N MET A 159 9.08 -25.70 15.42
CA MET A 159 9.13 -26.43 16.71
C MET A 159 9.43 -27.92 16.53
N ARG A 160 8.83 -28.55 15.50
CA ARG A 160 9.12 -29.96 15.20
C ARG A 160 10.58 -30.22 14.86
N LYS A 161 11.22 -29.28 14.11
CA LYS A 161 12.65 -29.38 13.79
C LYS A 161 13.55 -29.20 15.02
N GLU A 162 13.16 -28.32 15.95
CA GLU A 162 13.90 -28.11 17.18
C GLU A 162 13.76 -29.28 18.16
N LEU A 163 12.57 -29.89 18.25
CA LEU A 163 12.32 -31.03 19.15
C LEU A 163 12.85 -32.36 18.62
N ASN A 164 12.92 -32.54 17.30
CA ASN A 164 13.44 -33.72 16.64
C ASN A 164 14.55 -33.31 15.64
N PRO A 165 15.73 -32.89 16.11
CA PRO A 165 16.84 -32.64 15.21
C PRO A 165 17.18 -33.98 14.52
N SER A 166 17.01 -34.02 13.19
CA SER A 166 17.48 -35.14 12.40
C SER A 166 19.00 -35.30 12.57
N PRO A 167 19.53 -36.49 12.81
CA PRO A 167 20.93 -36.74 12.99
C PRO A 167 21.78 -36.33 11.79
#